data_a4178d0548a3411253217b01d8da1a07
#
_entry.id   a4178d0548a3411253217b01d8da1a07
#
_cell.length_a   1.000
_cell.length_b   1.000
_cell.length_c   1.000
_cell.angle_alpha   90.00
_cell.angle_beta   90.00
_cell.angle_gamma   90.00
#
_symmetry.space_group_name_H-M   'P 1'
#
loop_
_entity.id
_entity.type
_entity.pdbx_description
1 polymer ?
#
loop_
_entity_poly.entity_id
_entity_poly.type
_entity_poly.pdbx_seq_one_letter_code
_entity_poly.pdbx_strand_id
1 'polypeptide(L)'
;MRNGVLKIFAALFCLGMLVSCANNKLTAENDTLEIVFRPIVSPNTKLAYSDDKSFPATLPFRLWAFDSAGESLLDGVDAYPVGDGLWKVAGDLLWSRKDEELTIYAAAPSERMDFDKEKGVLVKGYSMGEDVDLFYSTEVLTTEKGSAVMALPLSFQHVLASLRILVTNNLSTTSTLTVKELILSDIVTESDFSSLPAPRWSAGSQSGELVFWKGETILSDGENELEPAQFLIPQSTYAKCTLVCDVETGTSVLRDQVLSANFALNLRSGKHTTYRVSIYGDLSIKIEKDGI
;
A
#
# COMPACT_ATOMS: atom_id res chain seq x y z
N MET A 1 53.27 -30.19 70.79
CA MET A 1 52.39 -29.24 70.03
C MET A 1 52.92 -29.07 68.61
N ARG A 2 52.64 -30.00 67.70
CA ARG A 2 53.01 -29.97 66.27
C ARG A 2 52.40 -31.17 65.56
N ASN A 3 51.13 -31.19 65.27
CA ASN A 3 50.49 -32.15 64.35
C ASN A 3 49.03 -31.70 63.97
N GLY A 4 48.72 -30.39 63.95
CA GLY A 4 47.38 -29.96 63.70
C GLY A 4 47.17 -29.17 62.40
N VAL A 5 48.21 -28.88 61.63
CA VAL A 5 48.12 -27.95 60.49
C VAL A 5 48.08 -28.61 59.10
N LEU A 6 48.34 -29.92 59.02
CA LEU A 6 48.52 -30.63 57.72
C LEU A 6 47.23 -31.31 57.18
N LYS A 7 46.13 -31.25 57.93
CA LYS A 7 44.88 -31.89 57.46
C LYS A 7 43.82 -30.96 56.85
N ILE A 8 44.05 -29.63 56.89
CA ILE A 8 43.07 -28.65 56.33
C ILE A 8 43.33 -28.34 54.87
N PHE A 9 44.54 -28.55 54.36
CA PHE A 9 44.85 -28.27 52.93
C PHE A 9 44.40 -29.32 51.92
N ALA A 10 44.10 -30.56 52.35
CA ALA A 10 43.66 -31.62 51.42
C ALA A 10 42.13 -31.59 51.16
N ALA A 11 41.35 -30.88 52.00
CA ALA A 11 39.91 -30.82 51.83
C ALA A 11 39.44 -29.67 50.88
N LEU A 12 40.31 -28.67 50.65
CA LEU A 12 39.98 -27.53 49.82
C LEU A 12 40.26 -27.75 48.31
N PHE A 13 41.06 -28.81 47.97
CA PHE A 13 41.43 -29.07 46.59
C PHE A 13 40.43 -29.97 45.84
N CYS A 14 39.54 -30.65 46.57
CA CYS A 14 38.51 -31.50 45.96
C CYS A 14 37.19 -30.76 45.71
N LEU A 15 36.99 -29.51 46.24
CA LEU A 15 35.78 -28.75 46.04
C LEU A 15 35.85 -27.87 44.77
N GLY A 16 37.06 -27.70 44.19
CA GLY A 16 37.29 -26.87 43.00
C GLY A 16 37.02 -27.58 41.66
N MET A 17 36.86 -28.92 41.64
CA MET A 17 36.66 -29.67 40.41
C MET A 17 35.22 -30.11 40.12
N LEU A 18 34.27 -29.76 41.00
CA LEU A 18 32.85 -30.09 40.77
C LEU A 18 32.04 -28.93 40.24
N VAL A 19 32.64 -27.74 40.06
CA VAL A 19 31.93 -26.56 39.49
C VAL A 19 32.15 -26.46 37.97
N SER A 20 33.05 -27.28 37.38
CA SER A 20 33.36 -27.20 35.94
C SER A 20 32.46 -28.08 35.04
N CYS A 21 31.58 -28.90 35.61
CA CYS A 21 30.69 -29.74 34.81
C CYS A 21 29.20 -29.32 34.82
N ALA A 22 28.89 -28.20 35.48
CA ALA A 22 27.48 -27.74 35.56
C ALA A 22 27.13 -26.60 34.56
N ASN A 23 28.10 -26.12 33.77
CA ASN A 23 27.86 -25.03 32.82
C ASN A 23 27.70 -25.46 31.36
N ASN A 24 27.60 -26.77 31.07
CA ASN A 24 27.39 -27.23 29.70
C ASN A 24 26.00 -27.83 29.46
N LYS A 25 24.99 -27.40 30.25
CA LYS A 25 23.60 -27.82 30.02
C LYS A 25 22.62 -26.63 29.98
N LEU A 26 23.09 -25.46 29.56
CA LEU A 26 22.23 -24.29 29.31
C LEU A 26 22.51 -23.67 27.95
N THR A 27 22.81 -24.47 26.96
CA THR A 27 22.46 -24.23 25.59
C THR A 27 21.40 -25.27 25.22
N ALA A 28 20.28 -25.25 25.89
CA ALA A 28 19.04 -25.57 25.21
C ALA A 28 18.98 -24.53 24.06
N GLU A 29 19.36 -24.99 22.87
CA GLU A 29 19.12 -24.28 21.64
C GLU A 29 17.70 -23.69 21.75
N ASN A 30 17.60 -22.36 21.80
CA ASN A 30 16.36 -21.71 21.51
C ASN A 30 16.09 -22.05 20.06
N ASP A 31 15.34 -23.12 19.81
CA ASP A 31 14.87 -23.53 18.49
C ASP A 31 13.88 -22.53 17.89
N THR A 32 13.81 -21.33 18.45
CA THR A 32 12.90 -20.27 18.03
C THR A 32 13.66 -19.05 17.55
N LEU A 33 13.18 -18.47 16.46
CA LEU A 33 13.67 -17.23 15.87
C LEU A 33 12.72 -16.08 16.22
N GLU A 34 13.26 -14.94 16.60
CA GLU A 34 12.47 -13.72 16.63
C GLU A 34 12.25 -13.23 15.19
N ILE A 35 10.99 -12.94 14.84
CA ILE A 35 10.62 -12.49 13.51
C ILE A 35 10.28 -11.00 13.55
N VAL A 36 10.90 -10.25 12.65
CA VAL A 36 10.55 -8.88 12.29
C VAL A 36 10.27 -8.83 10.80
N PHE A 37 9.53 -7.82 10.35
CA PHE A 37 9.15 -7.68 8.96
C PHE A 37 9.85 -6.50 8.32
N ARG A 38 10.21 -6.64 7.04
CA ARG A 38 10.75 -5.57 6.21
C ARG A 38 9.85 -5.37 4.99
N PRO A 39 8.83 -4.51 5.09
CA PRO A 39 7.97 -4.23 3.96
C PRO A 39 8.71 -3.43 2.89
N ILE A 40 8.49 -3.80 1.64
CA ILE A 40 8.95 -3.12 0.44
C ILE A 40 7.78 -2.97 -0.51
N VAL A 41 7.78 -1.94 -1.35
CA VAL A 41 6.79 -1.81 -2.42
C VAL A 41 7.33 -2.47 -3.68
N SER A 42 6.55 -3.36 -4.28
CA SER A 42 6.93 -4.08 -5.49
C SER A 42 7.22 -3.10 -6.63
N PRO A 43 8.38 -3.20 -7.32
CA PRO A 43 8.74 -2.30 -8.41
C PRO A 43 7.80 -2.39 -9.61
N ASN A 44 7.02 -3.46 -9.73
CA ASN A 44 6.05 -3.64 -10.82
C ASN A 44 4.75 -2.85 -10.62
N THR A 45 4.57 -2.25 -9.45
CA THR A 45 3.37 -1.47 -9.08
C THR A 45 3.71 -0.02 -8.77
N LYS A 46 4.57 0.60 -9.59
CA LYS A 46 4.93 2.02 -9.40
C LYS A 46 3.72 2.90 -9.63
N LEU A 47 3.18 3.48 -8.57
CA LEU A 47 2.40 4.69 -8.62
C LEU A 47 3.41 5.85 -8.64
N ALA A 48 3.66 6.41 -9.82
CA ALA A 48 4.76 7.33 -10.07
C ALA A 48 4.48 8.75 -9.56
N TYR A 49 4.01 8.91 -8.34
CA TYR A 49 3.95 10.24 -7.71
C TYR A 49 5.04 10.46 -6.65
N SER A 50 5.69 9.41 -6.21
CA SER A 50 6.97 9.50 -5.52
C SER A 50 7.94 8.51 -6.16
N ASP A 51 9.16 8.92 -6.41
CA ASP A 51 10.28 8.02 -6.69
C ASP A 51 10.57 7.09 -5.50
N ASP A 52 9.76 7.20 -4.45
CA ASP A 52 9.89 6.47 -3.22
C ASP A 52 9.30 5.05 -3.40
N LYS A 53 10.21 4.11 -3.59
CA LYS A 53 9.91 2.67 -3.65
C LYS A 53 9.74 2.09 -2.24
N SER A 54 9.72 2.93 -1.21
CA SER A 54 9.61 2.51 0.17
C SER A 54 8.15 2.39 0.58
N PHE A 55 7.86 1.39 1.40
CA PHE A 55 6.59 1.30 2.11
C PHE A 55 6.50 2.48 3.11
N PRO A 56 5.32 3.12 3.29
CA PRO A 56 5.20 4.27 4.17
C PRO A 56 5.68 3.96 5.59
N ALA A 57 6.67 4.72 6.07
CA ALA A 57 7.45 4.41 7.28
C ALA A 57 6.63 4.37 8.58
N THR A 58 5.43 4.95 8.59
CA THR A 58 4.55 5.03 9.77
C THR A 58 3.27 4.23 9.64
N LEU A 59 3.05 3.57 8.49
CA LEU A 59 1.80 2.88 8.19
C LEU A 59 1.79 1.48 8.84
N PRO A 60 0.90 1.21 9.82
CA PRO A 60 0.73 -0.15 10.33
C PRO A 60 0.05 -1.03 9.28
N PHE A 61 0.37 -2.32 9.34
CA PHE A 61 -0.28 -3.31 8.51
C PHE A 61 -0.72 -4.52 9.32
N ARG A 62 -1.70 -5.24 8.83
CA ARG A 62 -2.25 -6.45 9.45
C ARG A 62 -1.71 -7.70 8.80
N LEU A 63 -1.51 -8.74 9.60
CA LEU A 63 -0.89 -10.00 9.21
C LEU A 63 -1.78 -11.19 9.52
N TRP A 64 -1.79 -12.15 8.60
CA TRP A 64 -2.27 -13.51 8.78
C TRP A 64 -1.15 -14.44 8.32
N ALA A 65 -0.84 -15.46 9.13
CA ALA A 65 0.23 -16.40 8.82
C ALA A 65 -0.22 -17.83 9.08
N PHE A 66 0.19 -18.72 8.19
CA PHE A 66 -0.17 -20.13 8.22
C PHE A 66 1.09 -20.97 8.00
N ASP A 67 1.21 -22.08 8.72
CA ASP A 67 2.26 -23.08 8.50
C ASP A 67 1.99 -23.92 7.24
N SER A 68 2.90 -24.87 6.96
CA SER A 68 2.79 -25.78 5.81
C SER A 68 1.58 -26.74 5.89
N ALA A 69 0.99 -26.93 7.07
CA ALA A 69 -0.23 -27.70 7.27
C ALA A 69 -1.50 -26.86 7.11
N GLY A 70 -1.35 -25.53 6.96
CA GLY A 70 -2.46 -24.57 6.88
C GLY A 70 -3.03 -24.18 8.25
N GLU A 71 -2.32 -24.50 9.34
CA GLU A 71 -2.69 -24.07 10.67
C GLU A 71 -2.34 -22.58 10.87
N SER A 72 -3.24 -21.86 11.55
CA SER A 72 -3.06 -20.42 11.77
C SER A 72 -2.04 -20.15 12.87
N LEU A 73 -1.01 -19.40 12.54
CA LEU A 73 0.01 -18.89 13.48
C LEU A 73 -0.27 -17.43 13.87
N LEU A 74 -0.77 -16.64 12.94
CA LEU A 74 -1.25 -15.27 13.14
C LEU A 74 -2.63 -15.13 12.53
N ASP A 75 -3.53 -14.49 13.24
CA ASP A 75 -4.90 -14.25 12.79
C ASP A 75 -5.27 -12.77 13.01
N GLY A 76 -5.01 -11.96 12.01
CA GLY A 76 -5.35 -10.53 12.01
C GLY A 76 -4.58 -9.70 13.03
N VAL A 77 -3.27 -9.93 13.15
CA VAL A 77 -2.41 -9.22 14.11
C VAL A 77 -1.74 -8.03 13.44
N ASP A 78 -1.82 -6.86 14.06
CA ASP A 78 -1.21 -5.64 13.54
C ASP A 78 0.29 -5.58 13.82
N ALA A 79 1.07 -5.17 12.82
CA ALA A 79 2.48 -4.87 12.91
C ALA A 79 2.71 -3.35 12.88
N TYR A 80 3.62 -2.89 13.73
CA TYR A 80 3.95 -1.49 13.91
C TYR A 80 5.43 -1.24 13.61
N PRO A 81 5.79 -0.04 13.10
CA PRO A 81 7.18 0.29 12.84
C PRO A 81 7.99 0.36 14.14
N VAL A 82 9.20 -0.23 14.12
CA VAL A 82 10.13 -0.23 15.25
C VAL A 82 11.46 0.49 14.94
N GLY A 83 11.56 1.12 13.77
CA GLY A 83 12.75 1.80 13.28
C GLY A 83 13.50 1.00 12.22
N ASP A 84 14.47 1.62 11.57
CA ASP A 84 15.37 1.02 10.56
C ASP A 84 14.65 0.30 9.40
N GLY A 85 13.42 0.74 9.07
CA GLY A 85 12.61 0.08 8.03
C GLY A 85 12.10 -1.29 8.45
N LEU A 86 11.96 -1.54 9.76
CA LEU A 86 11.46 -2.78 10.33
C LEU A 86 10.13 -2.57 11.05
N TRP A 87 9.29 -3.62 11.00
CA TRP A 87 8.00 -3.71 11.69
C TRP A 87 7.96 -4.96 12.55
N LYS A 88 7.23 -4.87 13.67
CA LYS A 88 7.04 -5.97 14.62
C LYS A 88 5.58 -6.04 15.05
N VAL A 89 5.08 -7.25 15.25
CA VAL A 89 3.78 -7.47 15.91
C VAL A 89 3.89 -7.17 17.40
N ALA A 90 2.75 -6.88 18.04
CA ALA A 90 2.71 -6.73 19.48
C ALA A 90 3.06 -8.06 20.16
N GLY A 91 4.08 -8.05 21.02
CA GLY A 91 4.67 -9.26 21.61
C GLY A 91 5.78 -9.84 20.73
N ASP A 92 6.34 -10.97 21.20
CA ASP A 92 7.41 -11.66 20.47
C ASP A 92 6.81 -12.73 19.59
N LEU A 93 6.93 -12.58 18.27
CA LEU A 93 6.62 -13.62 17.32
C LEU A 93 7.87 -14.54 17.23
N LEU A 94 7.74 -15.72 17.82
CA LEU A 94 8.78 -16.71 17.83
C LEU A 94 8.41 -17.84 16.86
N TRP A 95 9.33 -18.19 15.99
CA TRP A 95 9.15 -19.27 15.05
C TRP A 95 10.09 -20.43 15.37
N SER A 96 9.58 -21.67 15.23
CA SER A 96 10.42 -22.88 15.33
C SER A 96 11.48 -22.88 14.21
N ARG A 97 12.75 -23.17 14.57
CA ARG A 97 13.88 -23.23 13.63
C ARG A 97 13.86 -24.44 12.69
N LYS A 98 12.77 -25.16 12.60
CA LYS A 98 12.62 -26.20 11.59
C LYS A 98 12.43 -25.53 10.24
N ASP A 99 12.95 -26.12 9.18
CA ASP A 99 12.83 -25.67 7.79
C ASP A 99 11.35 -25.78 7.33
N GLU A 100 10.49 -24.97 7.92
CA GLU A 100 9.06 -24.96 7.64
C GLU A 100 8.75 -23.78 6.71
N GLU A 101 7.88 -24.04 5.77
CA GLU A 101 7.33 -23.04 4.88
C GLU A 101 6.22 -22.28 5.63
N LEU A 102 6.23 -20.97 5.51
CA LEU A 102 5.26 -20.07 6.09
C LEU A 102 4.56 -19.28 4.99
N THR A 103 3.26 -19.38 4.92
CA THR A 103 2.46 -18.52 4.04
C THR A 103 1.98 -17.31 4.84
N ILE A 104 2.38 -16.10 4.40
CA ILE A 104 2.02 -14.83 5.04
C ILE A 104 1.16 -14.01 4.09
N TYR A 105 0.06 -13.52 4.61
CA TYR A 105 -0.76 -12.47 4.01
C TYR A 105 -0.61 -11.20 4.83
N ALA A 106 -0.42 -10.07 4.15
CA ALA A 106 -0.32 -8.77 4.80
C ALA A 106 -1.17 -7.74 4.07
N ALA A 107 -1.72 -6.79 4.80
CA ALA A 107 -2.59 -5.76 4.25
C ALA A 107 -2.45 -4.43 4.99
N ALA A 108 -2.43 -3.32 4.25
CA ALA A 108 -2.33 -1.97 4.79
C ALA A 108 -3.27 -1.01 4.03
N PRO A 109 -3.86 -0.03 4.75
CA PRO A 109 -3.86 0.15 6.21
C PRO A 109 -4.65 -0.96 6.92
N SER A 110 -4.26 -1.27 8.16
CA SER A 110 -4.77 -2.43 8.89
C SER A 110 -6.28 -2.41 9.14
N GLU A 111 -6.87 -1.23 9.31
CA GLU A 111 -8.29 -1.05 9.62
C GLU A 111 -9.23 -1.19 8.41
N ARG A 112 -8.66 -1.20 7.19
CA ARG A 112 -9.45 -1.19 5.94
C ARG A 112 -9.56 -2.55 5.29
N MET A 113 -8.76 -3.49 5.72
CA MET A 113 -8.61 -4.76 5.02
C MET A 113 -8.82 -5.93 5.98
N ASP A 114 -9.34 -7.02 5.44
CA ASP A 114 -9.70 -8.24 6.13
C ASP A 114 -9.12 -9.46 5.38
N PHE A 115 -9.36 -10.66 5.85
CA PHE A 115 -8.85 -11.90 5.26
C PHE A 115 -9.90 -13.00 5.25
N ASP A 116 -9.85 -13.81 4.22
CA ASP A 116 -10.61 -15.04 4.06
C ASP A 116 -9.73 -16.12 3.43
N LYS A 117 -9.77 -17.36 3.93
CA LYS A 117 -8.88 -18.43 3.46
C LYS A 117 -9.04 -18.75 1.96
N GLU A 118 -10.24 -18.55 1.39
CA GLU A 118 -10.52 -18.84 -0.03
C GLU A 118 -10.27 -17.63 -0.94
N LYS A 119 -10.43 -16.41 -0.39
CA LYS A 119 -10.37 -15.16 -1.15
C LYS A 119 -9.09 -14.37 -0.89
N GLY A 120 -8.30 -14.75 0.10
CA GLY A 120 -7.10 -14.04 0.53
C GLY A 120 -7.41 -12.74 1.24
N VAL A 121 -6.60 -11.71 0.99
CA VAL A 121 -6.84 -10.36 1.49
C VAL A 121 -8.08 -9.77 0.82
N LEU A 122 -8.94 -9.14 1.62
CA LEU A 122 -10.23 -8.59 1.20
C LEU A 122 -10.35 -7.11 1.52
N VAL A 123 -11.06 -6.39 0.66
CA VAL A 123 -11.67 -5.09 0.96
C VAL A 123 -13.16 -5.20 0.62
N LYS A 124 -14.03 -4.84 1.55
CA LYS A 124 -15.48 -4.87 1.33
C LYS A 124 -16.03 -3.45 1.24
N GLY A 125 -16.86 -3.21 0.24
CA GLY A 125 -17.56 -1.95 0.07
C GLY A 125 -16.62 -0.74 -0.05
N TYR A 126 -15.47 -0.90 -0.72
CA TYR A 126 -14.59 0.24 -0.94
C TYR A 126 -15.31 1.28 -1.80
N SER A 127 -15.40 2.50 -1.28
CA SER A 127 -15.98 3.65 -1.97
C SER A 127 -14.89 4.66 -2.33
N MET A 128 -14.92 5.16 -3.57
CA MET A 128 -13.96 6.16 -4.04
C MET A 128 -14.15 7.52 -3.35
N GLY A 129 -13.09 8.32 -3.34
CA GLY A 129 -13.06 9.64 -2.67
C GLY A 129 -12.37 9.62 -1.32
N GLU A 130 -11.91 8.46 -0.86
CA GLU A 130 -10.98 8.34 0.26
C GLU A 130 -9.55 8.48 -0.27
N ASP A 131 -8.81 9.46 0.21
CA ASP A 131 -7.41 9.69 -0.19
C ASP A 131 -6.46 8.74 0.57
N VAL A 132 -6.73 7.44 0.48
CA VAL A 132 -5.97 6.38 1.15
C VAL A 132 -5.63 5.30 0.15
N ASP A 133 -4.33 5.07 -0.04
CA ASP A 133 -3.87 3.94 -0.85
C ASP A 133 -3.99 2.62 -0.07
N LEU A 134 -4.25 1.56 -0.81
CA LEU A 134 -4.41 0.22 -0.27
C LEU A 134 -3.30 -0.69 -0.77
N PHE A 135 -2.73 -1.49 0.15
CA PHE A 135 -1.63 -2.40 -0.14
C PHE A 135 -1.95 -3.81 0.35
N TYR A 136 -1.51 -4.80 -0.40
CA TYR A 136 -1.50 -6.18 0.05
C TYR A 136 -0.20 -6.87 -0.31
N SER A 137 0.16 -7.91 0.45
CA SER A 137 1.25 -8.83 0.15
C SER A 137 0.79 -10.26 0.39
N THR A 138 1.30 -11.19 -0.43
CA THR A 138 1.18 -12.63 -0.22
C THR A 138 2.54 -13.24 -0.49
N GLU A 139 3.16 -13.79 0.55
CA GLU A 139 4.50 -14.36 0.49
C GLU A 139 4.50 -15.78 1.04
N VAL A 140 5.28 -16.64 0.40
CA VAL A 140 5.65 -17.96 0.92
C VAL A 140 7.13 -17.90 1.26
N LEU A 141 7.42 -18.01 2.54
CA LEU A 141 8.76 -17.81 3.07
C LEU A 141 9.26 -19.10 3.77
N THR A 142 10.55 -19.38 3.64
CA THR A 142 11.20 -20.48 4.32
C THR A 142 12.22 -19.92 5.32
N THR A 143 12.26 -20.47 6.53
CA THR A 143 13.26 -20.07 7.53
C THR A 143 14.65 -20.55 7.17
N GLU A 144 15.64 -19.67 7.36
CA GLU A 144 17.06 -20.04 7.26
C GLU A 144 17.60 -20.46 8.64
N LYS A 145 18.40 -21.53 8.67
CA LYS A 145 19.06 -21.99 9.88
C LYS A 145 20.15 -21.00 10.34
N GLY A 146 20.16 -20.67 11.61
CA GLY A 146 21.31 -20.05 12.28
C GLY A 146 21.21 -18.59 12.64
N SER A 147 20.11 -17.87 12.32
CA SER A 147 19.89 -16.49 12.72
C SER A 147 19.13 -16.41 14.04
N ALA A 148 19.51 -15.48 14.93
CA ALA A 148 18.76 -15.23 16.17
C ALA A 148 17.53 -14.32 15.92
N VAL A 149 17.61 -13.47 14.90
CA VAL A 149 16.52 -12.58 14.43
C VAL A 149 16.45 -12.71 12.92
N MET A 150 15.25 -12.87 12.39
CA MET A 150 15.01 -12.94 10.94
C MET A 150 14.14 -11.77 10.49
N ALA A 151 14.66 -10.96 9.55
CA ALA A 151 13.89 -9.92 8.90
C ALA A 151 13.23 -10.49 7.64
N LEU A 152 11.92 -10.75 7.70
CA LEU A 152 11.16 -11.29 6.59
C LEU A 152 10.76 -10.16 5.61
N PRO A 153 11.15 -10.27 4.32
CA PRO A 153 10.70 -9.32 3.32
C PRO A 153 9.21 -9.53 3.03
N LEU A 154 8.43 -8.44 2.96
CA LEU A 154 7.05 -8.45 2.50
C LEU A 154 6.92 -7.52 1.30
N SER A 155 6.63 -8.08 0.12
CA SER A 155 6.49 -7.31 -1.12
C SER A 155 5.06 -6.83 -1.29
N PHE A 156 4.80 -5.61 -0.85
CA PHE A 156 3.49 -5.00 -0.99
C PHE A 156 3.20 -4.55 -2.42
N GLN A 157 1.98 -4.77 -2.84
CA GLN A 157 1.43 -4.33 -4.13
C GLN A 157 0.29 -3.35 -3.87
N HIS A 158 0.22 -2.29 -4.68
CA HIS A 158 -0.92 -1.38 -4.65
C HIS A 158 -2.17 -2.06 -5.19
N VAL A 159 -3.28 -1.90 -4.51
CA VAL A 159 -4.59 -2.42 -4.90
C VAL A 159 -5.29 -1.46 -5.86
N LEU A 160 -5.13 -0.17 -5.64
CA LEU A 160 -5.74 0.91 -6.41
C LEU A 160 -4.92 1.30 -7.64
N ALA A 161 -5.53 2.07 -8.53
CA ALA A 161 -4.86 2.82 -9.60
C ALA A 161 -4.73 4.27 -9.19
N SER A 162 -3.74 4.98 -9.72
CA SER A 162 -3.60 6.42 -9.57
C SER A 162 -3.98 7.14 -10.86
N LEU A 163 -4.87 8.11 -10.76
CA LEU A 163 -5.30 8.96 -11.86
C LEU A 163 -4.87 10.40 -11.62
N ARG A 164 -4.23 10.98 -12.62
CA ARG A 164 -3.92 12.41 -12.71
C ARG A 164 -4.66 13.01 -13.88
N ILE A 165 -5.22 14.21 -13.70
CA ILE A 165 -5.86 14.96 -14.79
C ILE A 165 -5.15 16.29 -14.95
N LEU A 166 -4.66 16.55 -16.16
CA LEU A 166 -4.10 17.81 -16.59
C LEU A 166 -5.13 18.54 -17.44
N VAL A 167 -5.31 19.83 -17.21
CA VAL A 167 -6.22 20.65 -18.00
C VAL A 167 -5.41 21.63 -18.84
N THR A 168 -5.66 21.64 -20.16
CA THR A 168 -4.97 22.51 -21.10
C THR A 168 -5.92 23.55 -21.64
N ASN A 169 -5.58 24.81 -21.42
CA ASN A 169 -6.29 25.95 -21.97
C ASN A 169 -5.77 26.24 -23.40
N ASN A 170 -6.57 25.89 -24.41
CA ASN A 170 -6.30 26.20 -25.83
C ASN A 170 -7.26 27.28 -26.36
N LEU A 171 -7.77 28.16 -25.48
CA LEU A 171 -8.51 29.34 -25.88
C LEU A 171 -7.52 30.35 -26.50
N SER A 172 -8.08 31.45 -27.06
CA SER A 172 -7.20 32.55 -27.52
C SER A 172 -6.42 33.14 -26.34
N THR A 173 -5.25 33.71 -26.63
CA THR A 173 -4.37 34.35 -25.62
C THR A 173 -5.00 35.55 -24.91
N THR A 174 -6.15 36.05 -25.41
CA THR A 174 -6.93 37.12 -24.80
C THR A 174 -8.09 36.60 -23.94
N SER A 175 -8.21 35.28 -23.79
CA SER A 175 -9.28 34.64 -23.02
C SER A 175 -8.74 34.07 -21.72
N THR A 176 -9.50 34.26 -20.65
CA THR A 176 -9.23 33.68 -19.34
C THR A 176 -10.22 32.56 -19.09
N LEU A 177 -9.72 31.43 -18.62
CA LEU A 177 -10.53 30.28 -18.23
C LEU A 177 -10.39 30.06 -16.73
N THR A 178 -11.52 30.10 -16.01
CA THR A 178 -11.57 29.77 -14.59
C THR A 178 -12.33 28.47 -14.41
N VAL A 179 -11.64 27.42 -13.99
CA VAL A 179 -12.24 26.12 -13.69
C VAL A 179 -12.83 26.14 -12.29
N LYS A 180 -14.05 25.60 -12.13
CA LYS A 180 -14.78 25.50 -10.87
C LYS A 180 -14.98 24.08 -10.39
N GLU A 181 -15.20 23.15 -11.31
CA GLU A 181 -15.45 21.76 -10.95
C GLU A 181 -15.06 20.82 -12.11
N LEU A 182 -14.51 19.66 -11.78
CA LEU A 182 -14.26 18.58 -12.70
C LEU A 182 -14.88 17.31 -12.14
N ILE A 183 -15.78 16.69 -12.90
CA ILE A 183 -16.57 15.52 -12.52
C ILE A 183 -16.29 14.38 -13.49
N LEU A 184 -16.07 13.20 -12.97
CA LEU A 184 -16.05 11.94 -13.73
C LEU A 184 -17.35 11.18 -13.46
N SER A 185 -18.08 10.82 -14.52
CA SER A 185 -19.33 10.06 -14.45
C SER A 185 -19.20 8.75 -15.23
N ASP A 186 -20.14 7.83 -15.01
CA ASP A 186 -20.17 6.51 -15.64
C ASP A 186 -18.94 5.65 -15.29
N ILE A 187 -18.42 5.84 -14.07
CA ILE A 187 -17.28 5.11 -13.52
C ILE A 187 -17.72 4.24 -12.35
N VAL A 188 -16.99 3.15 -12.10
CA VAL A 188 -17.19 2.34 -10.89
C VAL A 188 -16.73 3.14 -9.68
N THR A 189 -17.63 3.41 -8.75
CA THR A 189 -17.36 4.20 -7.54
C THR A 189 -17.34 3.37 -6.26
N GLU A 190 -17.90 2.16 -6.29
CA GLU A 190 -17.91 1.23 -5.14
C GLU A 190 -17.69 -0.19 -5.63
N SER A 191 -16.83 -0.96 -4.94
CA SER A 191 -16.55 -2.36 -5.27
C SER A 191 -15.87 -3.09 -4.11
N ASP A 192 -15.86 -4.43 -4.18
CA ASP A 192 -15.09 -5.30 -3.31
C ASP A 192 -13.80 -5.76 -4.03
N PHE A 193 -12.75 -5.95 -3.25
CA PHE A 193 -11.49 -6.53 -3.71
C PHE A 193 -11.22 -7.89 -3.06
N SER A 194 -10.58 -8.80 -3.81
CA SER A 194 -10.00 -10.04 -3.27
C SER A 194 -8.66 -10.35 -3.92
N SER A 195 -7.70 -10.87 -3.15
CA SER A 195 -6.37 -11.18 -3.66
C SER A 195 -6.24 -12.58 -4.25
N LEU A 196 -7.16 -13.51 -3.95
CA LEU A 196 -7.15 -14.90 -4.45
C LEU A 196 -8.38 -15.20 -5.32
N PRO A 197 -8.27 -16.15 -6.29
CA PRO A 197 -7.04 -16.83 -6.75
C PRO A 197 -6.11 -15.92 -7.56
N ALA A 198 -6.55 -14.74 -7.93
CA ALA A 198 -5.79 -13.66 -8.54
C ALA A 198 -6.39 -12.33 -8.10
N PRO A 199 -5.56 -11.28 -7.93
CA PRO A 199 -6.03 -9.97 -7.50
C PRO A 199 -7.10 -9.42 -8.44
N ARG A 200 -8.27 -9.09 -7.89
CA ARG A 200 -9.40 -8.58 -8.69
C ARG A 200 -10.36 -7.74 -7.87
N TRP A 201 -10.97 -6.80 -8.54
CA TRP A 201 -12.16 -6.11 -8.09
C TRP A 201 -13.41 -6.86 -8.58
N SER A 202 -14.49 -6.85 -7.78
CA SER A 202 -15.70 -7.58 -8.11
C SER A 202 -16.41 -7.01 -9.35
N ALA A 203 -17.05 -7.89 -10.12
CA ALA A 203 -18.00 -7.47 -11.14
C ALA A 203 -19.33 -7.05 -10.49
N GLY A 204 -20.08 -6.13 -11.11
CA GLY A 204 -21.38 -5.68 -10.61
C GLY A 204 -21.28 -4.58 -9.54
N SER A 205 -20.18 -3.91 -9.49
CA SER A 205 -19.94 -2.73 -8.67
C SER A 205 -20.90 -1.59 -9.03
N GLN A 206 -21.13 -0.70 -8.10
CA GLN A 206 -21.95 0.49 -8.37
C GLN A 206 -21.20 1.47 -9.26
N SER A 207 -21.90 1.96 -10.29
CA SER A 207 -21.42 3.06 -11.11
C SER A 207 -22.03 4.37 -10.64
N GLY A 208 -21.24 5.43 -10.68
CA GLY A 208 -21.66 6.74 -10.19
C GLY A 208 -20.82 7.89 -10.73
N GLU A 209 -20.82 8.93 -9.96
CA GLU A 209 -20.06 10.14 -10.22
C GLU A 209 -19.01 10.36 -9.13
N LEU A 210 -17.86 10.88 -9.52
CA LEU A 210 -16.80 11.35 -8.65
C LEU A 210 -16.51 12.81 -8.96
N VAL A 211 -16.67 13.68 -7.97
CA VAL A 211 -16.13 15.03 -8.05
C VAL A 211 -14.61 14.91 -7.89
N PHE A 212 -13.92 14.89 -9.05
CA PHE A 212 -12.47 14.73 -9.08
C PHE A 212 -11.76 15.95 -8.52
N TRP A 213 -12.30 17.14 -8.82
CA TRP A 213 -11.79 18.40 -8.30
C TRP A 213 -12.91 19.43 -8.17
N LYS A 214 -12.84 20.25 -7.12
CA LYS A 214 -13.75 21.38 -6.89
C LYS A 214 -13.01 22.53 -6.24
N GLY A 215 -13.16 23.73 -6.83
CA GLY A 215 -12.48 24.93 -6.34
C GLY A 215 -12.74 26.10 -7.28
N GLU A 216 -11.83 27.04 -7.33
CA GLU A 216 -11.81 28.13 -8.30
C GLU A 216 -10.36 28.39 -8.69
N THR A 217 -9.99 28.01 -9.90
CA THR A 217 -8.61 28.14 -10.41
C THR A 217 -8.60 28.77 -11.79
N ILE A 218 -7.87 29.87 -11.92
CA ILE A 218 -7.61 30.51 -13.20
C ILE A 218 -6.47 29.71 -13.89
N LEU A 219 -6.77 29.18 -15.07
CA LEU A 219 -5.79 28.46 -15.84
C LEU A 219 -4.96 29.42 -16.69
N SER A 220 -3.63 29.33 -16.53
CA SER A 220 -2.69 29.96 -17.43
C SER A 220 -2.69 29.27 -18.80
N ASP A 221 -2.07 29.90 -19.80
CA ASP A 221 -1.78 29.25 -21.07
C ASP A 221 -0.99 27.97 -20.84
N GLY A 222 -1.33 26.93 -21.60
CA GLY A 222 -0.69 25.63 -21.53
C GLY A 222 -1.32 24.68 -20.53
N GLU A 223 -0.51 23.81 -19.96
CA GLU A 223 -0.91 22.68 -19.13
C GLU A 223 -1.00 23.08 -17.65
N ASN A 224 -2.08 22.73 -17.00
CA ASN A 224 -2.33 23.02 -15.60
C ASN A 224 -2.76 21.76 -14.86
N GLU A 225 -2.20 21.55 -13.68
CA GLU A 225 -2.64 20.50 -12.76
C GLU A 225 -3.60 21.12 -11.73
N LEU A 226 -4.80 20.55 -11.62
CA LEU A 226 -5.81 21.05 -10.69
C LEU A 226 -5.61 20.49 -9.28
N GLU A 227 -5.32 19.20 -9.19
CA GLU A 227 -5.14 18.46 -7.94
C GLU A 227 -4.04 17.40 -8.11
N PRO A 228 -3.39 16.97 -7.01
CA PRO A 228 -2.57 15.78 -7.04
C PRO A 228 -3.37 14.56 -7.51
N ALA A 229 -2.66 13.55 -7.97
CA ALA A 229 -3.28 12.31 -8.42
C ALA A 229 -4.13 11.68 -7.33
N GLN A 230 -5.31 11.16 -7.71
CA GLN A 230 -6.24 10.47 -6.81
C GLN A 230 -6.17 8.95 -7.00
N PHE A 231 -6.47 8.20 -5.92
CA PHE A 231 -6.58 6.76 -5.94
C PHE A 231 -7.99 6.32 -6.33
N LEU A 232 -8.07 5.50 -7.38
CA LEU A 232 -9.34 5.02 -7.94
C LEU A 232 -9.35 3.50 -8.06
N ILE A 233 -10.56 2.93 -8.07
CA ILE A 233 -10.79 1.52 -8.39
C ILE A 233 -10.30 1.26 -9.81
N PRO A 234 -9.41 0.26 -10.04
CA PRO A 234 -8.99 -0.16 -11.35
C PRO A 234 -10.17 -0.59 -12.21
N GLN A 235 -10.29 0.00 -13.40
CA GLN A 235 -11.43 -0.24 -14.27
C GLN A 235 -11.10 0.08 -15.74
N SER A 236 -11.85 -0.51 -16.63
CA SER A 236 -11.83 -0.18 -18.06
C SER A 236 -13.28 0.06 -18.49
N THR A 237 -13.62 1.32 -18.71
CA THR A 237 -14.99 1.77 -19.01
C THR A 237 -14.98 2.93 -19.99
N TYR A 238 -16.17 3.29 -20.47
CA TYR A 238 -16.39 4.49 -21.26
C TYR A 238 -17.00 5.56 -20.35
N ALA A 239 -16.13 6.40 -19.83
CA ALA A 239 -16.48 7.43 -18.84
C ALA A 239 -16.86 8.75 -19.52
N LYS A 240 -17.53 9.61 -18.77
CA LYS A 240 -17.81 11.01 -19.13
C LYS A 240 -17.04 11.93 -18.19
N CYS A 241 -16.31 12.90 -18.75
CA CYS A 241 -15.75 14.02 -17.99
C CYS A 241 -16.61 15.26 -18.22
N THR A 242 -16.97 15.93 -17.13
CA THR A 242 -17.68 17.19 -17.14
C THR A 242 -16.84 18.25 -16.44
N LEU A 243 -16.65 19.39 -17.11
CA LEU A 243 -15.93 20.54 -16.60
C LEU A 243 -16.89 21.72 -16.47
N VAL A 244 -16.96 22.31 -15.27
CA VAL A 244 -17.70 23.57 -15.03
C VAL A 244 -16.69 24.70 -14.95
N CYS A 245 -16.89 25.74 -15.77
CA CYS A 245 -15.93 26.86 -15.87
C CYS A 245 -16.56 28.16 -16.24
N ASP A 246 -15.85 29.26 -15.96
CA ASP A 246 -16.12 30.59 -16.51
C ASP A 246 -15.14 30.88 -17.64
N VAL A 247 -15.60 31.52 -18.69
CA VAL A 247 -14.77 31.94 -19.84
C VAL A 247 -14.94 33.45 -20.05
N GLU A 248 -13.83 34.17 -19.95
CA GLU A 248 -13.77 35.61 -20.21
C GLU A 248 -13.01 35.86 -21.52
N THR A 249 -13.65 36.57 -22.44
CA THR A 249 -13.05 36.93 -23.72
C THR A 249 -13.23 38.43 -23.96
N GLY A 250 -12.19 39.23 -23.75
CA GLY A 250 -12.21 40.65 -23.94
C GLY A 250 -13.35 41.34 -23.15
N THR A 251 -14.49 41.60 -23.77
CA THR A 251 -15.67 42.26 -23.14
C THR A 251 -16.78 41.30 -22.74
N SER A 252 -16.65 40.02 -23.04
CA SER A 252 -17.70 39.00 -22.80
C SER A 252 -17.28 38.07 -21.68
N VAL A 253 -18.21 37.79 -20.77
CA VAL A 253 -18.02 36.79 -19.69
C VAL A 253 -19.14 35.77 -19.80
N LEU A 254 -18.75 34.51 -20.03
CA LEU A 254 -19.64 33.35 -20.00
C LEU A 254 -19.45 32.64 -18.67
N ARG A 255 -20.45 32.65 -17.81
CA ARG A 255 -20.36 32.02 -16.51
C ARG A 255 -20.99 30.63 -16.51
N ASP A 256 -20.46 29.78 -15.62
CA ASP A 256 -20.97 28.43 -15.32
C ASP A 256 -21.19 27.58 -16.58
N GLN A 257 -20.25 27.66 -17.52
CA GLN A 257 -20.29 26.85 -18.72
C GLN A 257 -20.03 25.38 -18.34
N VAL A 258 -20.89 24.50 -18.86
CA VAL A 258 -20.78 23.06 -18.63
C VAL A 258 -20.29 22.40 -19.92
N LEU A 259 -19.03 21.99 -19.92
CA LEU A 259 -18.38 21.33 -21.04
C LEU A 259 -18.26 19.85 -20.72
N SER A 260 -18.57 18.96 -21.66
CA SER A 260 -18.43 17.52 -21.39
C SER A 260 -18.01 16.74 -22.63
N ALA A 261 -17.26 15.66 -22.40
CA ALA A 261 -16.93 14.68 -23.42
C ALA A 261 -16.82 13.28 -22.81
N ASN A 262 -17.11 12.28 -23.66
CA ASN A 262 -16.91 10.88 -23.30
C ASN A 262 -15.51 10.43 -23.74
N PHE A 263 -14.91 9.52 -22.96
CA PHE A 263 -13.58 8.99 -23.25
C PHE A 263 -13.40 7.58 -22.70
N ALA A 264 -12.44 6.83 -23.27
CA ALA A 264 -12.08 5.51 -22.77
C ALA A 264 -11.18 5.67 -21.55
N LEU A 265 -11.69 5.33 -20.37
CA LEU A 265 -10.95 5.29 -19.12
C LEU A 265 -10.36 3.88 -18.92
N ASN A 266 -9.05 3.78 -18.76
CA ASN A 266 -8.37 2.50 -18.53
C ASN A 266 -7.37 2.65 -17.40
N LEU A 267 -7.76 2.19 -16.22
CA LEU A 267 -7.01 2.23 -14.97
C LEU A 267 -6.62 0.81 -14.56
N ARG A 268 -5.36 0.61 -14.16
CA ARG A 268 -4.82 -0.69 -13.72
C ARG A 268 -4.23 -0.58 -12.33
N SER A 269 -4.45 -1.62 -11.50
CA SER A 269 -3.84 -1.71 -10.16
C SER A 269 -2.35 -1.38 -10.20
N GLY A 270 -1.91 -0.56 -9.27
CA GLY A 270 -0.52 -0.17 -9.10
C GLY A 270 0.06 0.61 -10.28
N LYS A 271 -0.76 1.20 -11.13
CA LYS A 271 -0.31 2.04 -12.25
C LYS A 271 -0.82 3.45 -12.12
N HIS A 272 0.08 4.38 -12.40
CA HIS A 272 -0.27 5.78 -12.59
C HIS A 272 -0.72 6.01 -14.03
N THR A 273 -1.79 6.76 -14.21
CA THR A 273 -2.32 7.13 -15.53
C THR A 273 -2.64 8.61 -15.53
N THR A 274 -2.16 9.31 -16.54
CA THR A 274 -2.47 10.72 -16.77
C THR A 274 -3.41 10.86 -17.96
N TYR A 275 -4.45 11.68 -17.78
CA TYR A 275 -5.31 12.13 -18.87
C TYR A 275 -5.20 13.65 -19.00
N ARG A 276 -5.30 14.14 -20.24
CA ARG A 276 -5.31 15.55 -20.58
C ARG A 276 -6.68 15.95 -21.07
N VAL A 277 -7.28 16.97 -20.46
CA VAL A 277 -8.53 17.62 -20.86
C VAL A 277 -8.15 18.92 -21.55
N SER A 278 -8.31 18.99 -22.85
CA SER A 278 -8.02 20.19 -23.68
C SER A 278 -9.30 20.94 -24.00
N ILE A 279 -9.35 22.26 -23.72
CA ILE A 279 -10.49 23.13 -23.97
C ILE A 279 -10.13 24.01 -25.16
N TYR A 280 -11.04 24.10 -26.16
CA TYR A 280 -10.85 24.83 -27.40
C TYR A 280 -11.74 26.07 -27.53
N GLY A 281 -11.46 26.97 -28.47
CA GLY A 281 -12.11 28.24 -28.63
C GLY A 281 -13.60 28.16 -28.97
N ASP A 282 -14.10 27.03 -29.47
CA ASP A 282 -15.51 26.73 -29.69
C ASP A 282 -16.20 26.12 -28.44
N LEU A 283 -15.53 26.13 -27.29
CA LEU A 283 -15.94 25.51 -26.03
C LEU A 283 -16.12 24.00 -26.11
N SER A 284 -15.56 23.35 -27.11
CA SER A 284 -15.43 21.89 -27.11
C SER A 284 -14.32 21.44 -26.17
N ILE A 285 -14.46 20.23 -25.64
CA ILE A 285 -13.38 19.58 -24.89
C ILE A 285 -12.97 18.26 -25.54
N LYS A 286 -11.69 17.94 -25.47
CA LYS A 286 -11.12 16.68 -25.91
C LYS A 286 -10.35 16.05 -24.75
N ILE A 287 -10.52 14.74 -24.56
CA ILE A 287 -9.84 14.01 -23.48
C ILE A 287 -9.00 12.92 -24.10
N GLU A 288 -7.72 12.93 -23.78
CA GLU A 288 -6.75 11.99 -24.30
C GLU A 288 -5.91 11.43 -23.17
N LYS A 289 -5.60 10.13 -23.24
CA LYS A 289 -4.60 9.55 -22.37
C LYS A 289 -3.25 10.14 -22.75
N ASP A 290 -2.53 10.64 -21.75
CA ASP A 290 -1.17 11.14 -21.98
C ASP A 290 -0.28 9.94 -22.35
N GLY A 291 0.28 9.98 -23.54
CA GLY A 291 1.08 8.89 -24.07
C GLY A 291 2.49 8.87 -23.47
N ILE A 292 2.91 7.68 -23.06
CA ILE A 292 4.33 7.34 -23.03
C ILE A 292 4.76 6.93 -24.43
#